data_21a28958e8e5e6a7565a84c5edb88c30
#
_entry.id   21a28958e8e5e6a7565a84c5edb88c30
#
_cell.length_a   1.000
_cell.length_b   1.000
_cell.length_c   1.000
_cell.angle_alpha   90.00
_cell.angle_beta   90.00
_cell.angle_gamma   90.00
#
_symmetry.space_group_name_H-M   'P 1'
#
loop_
_entity.id
_entity.type
_entity.pdbx_description
1 polymer ?
#
loop_
_entity_poly.entity_id
_entity_poly.type
_entity_poly.pdbx_seq_one_letter_code
_entity_poly.pdbx_strand_id
1 'polypeptide(L)'
;MKKKAVSRMMAVALACALVLAGCGGKSDEPAQKEQGTADAANQESESETSGADGETGAQASSNGELRTISIFNSHGTVSDFTDPVAEAIKERTGFTVEYIDGAGAVEEKLNLMLSGQTYPDIVYLDSASAVRKAYEEAGALVDMKDLIEQHGPDIKKMYGDLLVRFESADGGIYGLGDWYDLDPDPNVMVMIKYDLLVDVAGKERADDHETPFSQEEFIQLLKDYQAKYPDGTPISVQGKEWDVTMFNGMFGVVEYYTANSRIEHKVKDPQFKEMIRFINQIYREGLLDKDWVTLGWDQLEEKITQGNTFCTVDSNWIASRPNQALRISDGEDADFRSYKVVGEGVTAEQTTYNSRNTLGWGDWCITTNCEDPVAAMEFCNFMASEEGQYLTLWGVEGEHWEYVEGKHKPIQEFLDAYRADTAATGRATGVRKYRMFVKNGFGEDGTPYDMDAKYEPSIDWQWAYMASADTDLYDNSYYAGLEPAGSTPEGLIAQKVKDIYSEYVPKMVNAATEEESMSQYDAMISDMEGAGLEKLEDVMTETYLEKMERWGVEPYSHR
;
A
#
# COMPACT_ATOMS: atom_id res chain seq x y z
N MET A 1 -58.90 -16.99 5.02
CA MET A 1 -59.12 -17.80 3.80
C MET A 1 -57.75 -17.86 3.10
N LYS A 2 -56.95 -18.93 3.26
CA LYS A 2 -56.67 -20.04 2.35
C LYS A 2 -56.38 -19.51 0.91
N LYS A 3 -55.18 -19.67 0.31
CA LYS A 3 -54.43 -20.91 -0.02
C LYS A 3 -53.05 -20.56 -0.62
N LYS A 4 -51.94 -21.19 -0.20
CA LYS A 4 -51.11 -22.27 -0.80
C LYS A 4 -50.13 -21.75 -1.91
N ALA A 5 -48.87 -21.69 -1.65
CA ALA A 5 -47.75 -22.63 -1.76
C ALA A 5 -47.69 -23.47 -3.06
N VAL A 6 -46.60 -23.34 -3.84
CA VAL A 6 -45.97 -24.48 -4.52
C VAL A 6 -44.47 -24.20 -4.73
N SER A 7 -43.70 -25.06 -4.12
CA SER A 7 -42.28 -25.35 -4.29
C SER A 7 -41.98 -25.97 -5.66
N ARG A 8 -40.82 -25.67 -6.24
CA ARG A 8 -40.11 -26.60 -7.13
C ARG A 8 -38.60 -26.53 -6.93
N MET A 9 -38.11 -27.47 -6.17
CA MET A 9 -36.74 -27.98 -6.24
C MET A 9 -36.47 -28.55 -7.63
N MET A 10 -35.27 -28.30 -8.16
CA MET A 10 -34.68 -29.17 -9.18
C MET A 10 -33.20 -29.37 -8.84
N ALA A 11 -32.93 -30.56 -8.34
CA ALA A 11 -31.59 -31.08 -8.16
C ALA A 11 -31.04 -31.56 -9.51
N VAL A 12 -29.79 -31.28 -9.82
CA VAL A 12 -29.05 -31.96 -10.87
C VAL A 12 -27.80 -32.58 -10.24
N ALA A 13 -27.74 -33.89 -10.37
CA ALA A 13 -26.69 -34.75 -9.83
C ALA A 13 -25.44 -34.73 -10.71
N LEU A 14 -24.30 -34.76 -10.03
CA LEU A 14 -22.94 -34.91 -10.55
C LEU A 14 -22.67 -36.40 -10.84
N ALA A 15 -22.13 -36.72 -12.01
CA ALA A 15 -21.56 -38.03 -12.30
C ALA A 15 -20.07 -37.89 -12.62
N CYS A 16 -19.23 -38.42 -11.72
CA CYS A 16 -17.82 -38.67 -11.92
C CYS A 16 -17.59 -39.85 -12.87
N ALA A 17 -16.63 -39.73 -13.77
CA ALA A 17 -15.97 -40.88 -14.37
C ALA A 17 -14.47 -40.63 -14.49
N LEU A 18 -13.73 -41.36 -13.66
CA LEU A 18 -12.30 -41.62 -13.75
C LEU A 18 -12.03 -42.62 -14.89
N VAL A 19 -11.01 -42.35 -15.72
CA VAL A 19 -10.32 -43.41 -16.48
C VAL A 19 -8.81 -43.16 -16.38
N LEU A 20 -8.16 -44.10 -15.70
CA LEU A 20 -6.72 -44.36 -15.69
C LEU A 20 -6.38 -45.36 -16.79
N ALA A 21 -5.30 -45.16 -17.50
CA ALA A 21 -4.35 -46.12 -18.08
C ALA A 21 -3.49 -45.35 -19.12
N GLY A 22 -2.16 -45.36 -19.17
CA GLY A 22 -1.16 -46.29 -18.75
C GLY A 22 -0.21 -46.58 -19.90
N CYS A 23 1.12 -46.33 -19.67
CA CYS A 23 2.29 -46.91 -20.36
C CYS A 23 2.50 -46.71 -21.88
N GLY A 24 3.61 -46.04 -22.34
CA GLY A 24 4.92 -46.62 -22.44
C GLY A 24 5.54 -46.41 -23.80
N GLY A 25 6.84 -46.07 -23.87
CA GLY A 25 7.74 -46.54 -24.91
C GLY A 25 8.43 -45.52 -25.82
N LYS A 26 9.61 -45.10 -25.42
CA LYS A 26 10.95 -45.09 -26.08
C LYS A 26 11.12 -44.63 -27.54
N SER A 27 12.08 -43.71 -27.62
CA SER A 27 13.31 -43.68 -28.48
C SER A 27 13.14 -43.29 -29.96
N ASP A 28 13.82 -42.27 -30.46
CA ASP A 28 15.19 -42.19 -30.90
C ASP A 28 15.49 -40.82 -31.56
N GLU A 29 16.63 -40.28 -31.25
CA GLU A 29 17.42 -39.30 -32.00
C GLU A 29 18.01 -39.96 -33.25
N PRO A 30 18.79 -39.28 -34.16
CA PRO A 30 19.35 -37.94 -34.21
C PRO A 30 19.53 -37.29 -35.62
N ALA A 31 20.19 -36.12 -35.58
CA ALA A 31 21.16 -35.57 -36.56
C ALA A 31 20.61 -34.81 -37.80
N GLN A 32 21.15 -33.74 -38.29
CA GLN A 32 22.43 -33.04 -38.37
C GLN A 32 22.26 -31.79 -39.24
N LYS A 33 22.93 -30.72 -38.82
CA LYS A 33 23.69 -29.71 -39.57
C LYS A 33 23.33 -29.33 -41.00
N GLU A 34 23.31 -28.01 -41.28
CA GLU A 34 24.30 -27.40 -42.16
C GLU A 34 24.44 -25.89 -41.96
N GLN A 35 25.69 -25.46 -42.00
CA GLN A 35 26.24 -24.11 -41.94
C GLN A 35 26.13 -23.41 -43.29
N GLY A 36 26.02 -22.10 -43.28
CA GLY A 36 26.30 -21.25 -44.43
C GLY A 36 26.73 -19.87 -43.98
N THR A 37 28.01 -19.61 -44.16
CA THR A 37 28.81 -18.43 -43.84
C THR A 37 28.77 -17.36 -44.93
N ALA A 38 29.13 -16.12 -44.49
CA ALA A 38 29.80 -15.03 -45.20
C ALA A 38 28.90 -14.05 -45.94
N ASP A 39 29.11 -12.73 -46.08
CA ASP A 39 30.28 -11.90 -45.77
C ASP A 39 29.86 -10.42 -45.76
N ALA A 40 30.71 -9.62 -45.18
CA ALA A 40 30.76 -8.20 -44.95
C ALA A 40 30.57 -7.29 -46.19
N ALA A 41 30.13 -6.07 -46.00
CA ALA A 41 30.77 -4.87 -46.55
C ALA A 41 30.37 -3.58 -45.81
N ASN A 42 31.34 -2.95 -45.28
CA ASN A 42 31.52 -1.59 -44.79
C ASN A 42 31.12 -0.54 -45.86
N GLN A 43 30.48 0.57 -45.42
CA GLN A 43 30.80 1.90 -45.98
C GLN A 43 30.45 2.98 -44.94
N GLU A 44 31.50 3.62 -44.41
CA GLU A 44 31.51 4.91 -43.75
C GLU A 44 31.10 6.04 -44.71
N SER A 45 30.39 7.04 -44.21
CA SER A 45 30.52 8.39 -44.72
C SER A 45 30.12 9.40 -43.62
N GLU A 46 31.13 10.14 -43.18
CA GLU A 46 31.05 11.35 -42.35
C GLU A 46 30.34 12.48 -43.11
N SER A 47 29.58 13.33 -42.39
CA SER A 47 29.72 14.80 -42.42
C SER A 47 28.80 15.52 -41.45
N GLU A 48 29.42 16.15 -40.48
CA GLU A 48 29.39 17.53 -39.99
C GLU A 48 28.05 18.23 -39.70
N THR A 49 27.95 18.48 -38.40
CA THR A 49 27.53 19.68 -37.64
C THR A 49 26.67 20.77 -38.28
N SER A 50 25.57 21.10 -37.65
CA SER A 50 25.33 22.46 -37.08
C SER A 50 24.15 22.44 -36.11
N GLY A 51 24.30 23.11 -34.94
CA GLY A 51 23.36 23.12 -33.83
C GLY A 51 22.17 24.06 -34.05
N ALA A 52 21.20 23.87 -33.21
CA ALA A 52 20.58 24.82 -32.29
C ALA A 52 19.19 24.36 -31.87
N ASP A 53 18.99 24.57 -30.60
CA ASP A 53 17.71 24.80 -29.88
C ASP A 53 16.81 23.60 -29.56
N GLY A 54 16.67 23.45 -28.24
CA GLY A 54 15.93 22.41 -27.58
C GLY A 54 14.42 22.55 -27.71
N GLU A 55 13.85 21.44 -28.05
CA GLU A 55 12.52 20.99 -27.62
C GLU A 55 12.70 19.52 -27.30
N THR A 56 12.68 19.17 -26.01
CA THR A 56 12.69 17.79 -25.55
C THR A 56 11.28 17.22 -25.63
N GLY A 57 10.87 16.90 -26.85
CA GLY A 57 9.74 16.00 -27.09
C GLY A 57 10.31 14.62 -27.38
N ALA A 58 9.84 13.59 -26.69
CA ALA A 58 10.16 12.21 -26.99
C ALA A 58 9.93 11.93 -28.49
N GLN A 59 11.00 11.52 -29.21
CA GLN A 59 10.90 11.19 -30.63
C GLN A 59 10.08 9.91 -30.79
N ALA A 60 8.82 10.04 -31.18
CA ALA A 60 8.04 8.94 -31.70
C ALA A 60 8.84 8.21 -32.80
N SER A 61 8.88 6.89 -32.75
CA SER A 61 9.55 6.05 -33.74
C SER A 61 9.08 6.44 -35.13
N SER A 62 10.01 6.63 -36.06
CA SER A 62 9.77 7.15 -37.43
C SER A 62 8.84 6.29 -38.32
N ASN A 63 8.28 5.20 -37.80
CA ASN A 63 7.42 4.26 -38.51
C ASN A 63 5.98 4.15 -37.98
N GLY A 64 5.58 4.89 -36.95
CA GLY A 64 4.22 4.79 -36.37
C GLY A 64 3.90 3.46 -35.70
N GLU A 65 4.89 2.61 -35.46
CA GLU A 65 4.75 1.35 -34.73
C GLU A 65 5.03 1.59 -33.24
N LEU A 66 4.07 1.22 -32.39
CA LEU A 66 4.21 1.35 -30.92
C LEU A 66 5.25 0.35 -30.41
N ARG A 67 6.13 0.80 -29.52
CA ARG A 67 7.00 -0.10 -28.76
C ARG A 67 6.17 -0.76 -27.65
N THR A 68 6.44 -2.03 -27.37
CA THR A 68 5.77 -2.73 -26.26
C THR A 68 6.66 -2.72 -25.04
N ILE A 69 6.08 -2.44 -23.88
CA ILE A 69 6.72 -2.57 -22.57
C ILE A 69 5.88 -3.52 -21.72
N SER A 70 6.51 -4.52 -21.13
CA SER A 70 5.85 -5.49 -20.25
C SER A 70 5.94 -5.06 -18.79
N ILE A 71 4.80 -5.10 -18.08
CA ILE A 71 4.71 -4.65 -16.69
C ILE A 71 4.01 -5.69 -15.83
N PHE A 72 4.62 -6.06 -14.70
CA PHE A 72 3.95 -6.76 -13.62
C PHE A 72 3.63 -5.79 -12.50
N ASN A 73 2.33 -5.57 -12.27
CA ASN A 73 1.85 -4.76 -11.17
C ASN A 73 1.24 -5.67 -10.09
N SER A 74 1.90 -5.74 -8.93
CA SER A 74 1.47 -6.58 -7.81
C SER A 74 0.17 -6.12 -7.15
N HIS A 75 -0.24 -4.85 -7.34
CA HIS A 75 -1.43 -4.25 -6.73
C HIS A 75 -2.63 -4.13 -7.69
N GLY A 76 -2.56 -4.62 -8.90
CA GLY A 76 -3.62 -4.40 -9.87
C GLY A 76 -3.91 -5.56 -10.80
N THR A 77 -5.17 -5.75 -11.10
CA THR A 77 -5.66 -6.60 -12.19
C THR A 77 -5.88 -5.75 -13.43
N VAL A 78 -4.82 -5.30 -14.08
CA VAL A 78 -4.94 -4.64 -15.36
C VAL A 78 -4.79 -5.70 -16.43
N SER A 79 -5.85 -5.93 -17.23
CA SER A 79 -5.88 -6.94 -18.27
C SER A 79 -5.90 -6.37 -19.69
N ASP A 80 -6.15 -5.06 -19.81
CA ASP A 80 -6.27 -4.38 -21.10
C ASP A 80 -5.68 -2.97 -21.04
N PHE A 81 -5.26 -2.48 -22.20
CA PHE A 81 -4.66 -1.15 -22.36
C PHE A 81 -5.32 -0.45 -23.56
N THR A 82 -6.66 -0.19 -23.46
CA THR A 82 -7.49 0.23 -24.59
C THR A 82 -8.52 1.31 -24.27
N ASP A 83 -8.57 1.81 -23.02
CA ASP A 83 -9.45 2.90 -22.61
C ASP A 83 -8.87 4.28 -22.96
N PRO A 84 -9.62 5.39 -22.77
CA PRO A 84 -9.16 6.73 -23.13
C PRO A 84 -7.80 7.13 -22.56
N VAL A 85 -7.52 6.80 -21.27
CA VAL A 85 -6.22 7.09 -20.66
C VAL A 85 -5.11 6.27 -21.31
N ALA A 86 -5.34 4.98 -21.59
CA ALA A 86 -4.37 4.14 -22.28
C ALA A 86 -4.03 4.66 -23.68
N GLU A 87 -5.04 5.10 -24.45
CA GLU A 87 -4.81 5.68 -25.79
C GLU A 87 -4.00 6.98 -25.69
N ALA A 88 -4.29 7.83 -24.68
CA ALA A 88 -3.51 9.04 -24.46
C ALA A 88 -2.06 8.74 -24.04
N ILE A 89 -1.81 7.72 -23.22
CA ILE A 89 -0.45 7.28 -22.87
C ILE A 89 0.30 6.80 -24.14
N LYS A 90 -0.34 6.00 -25.01
CA LYS A 90 0.25 5.57 -26.28
C LYS A 90 0.64 6.75 -27.16
N GLU A 91 -0.25 7.73 -27.27
CA GLU A 91 -0.01 8.93 -28.08
C GLU A 91 1.17 9.76 -27.54
N ARG A 92 1.26 9.92 -26.22
CA ARG A 92 2.31 10.73 -25.59
C ARG A 92 3.67 10.04 -25.56
N THR A 93 3.68 8.72 -25.35
CA THR A 93 4.93 7.97 -25.11
C THR A 93 5.42 7.17 -26.32
N GLY A 94 4.54 6.81 -27.24
CA GLY A 94 4.83 5.84 -28.30
C GLY A 94 4.93 4.39 -27.81
N PHE A 95 4.47 4.11 -26.58
CA PHE A 95 4.44 2.76 -26.01
C PHE A 95 3.02 2.20 -25.91
N THR A 96 2.92 0.89 -26.10
CA THR A 96 1.80 0.10 -25.59
C THR A 96 2.28 -0.78 -24.44
N VAL A 97 1.41 -1.05 -23.48
CA VAL A 97 1.77 -1.82 -22.30
C VAL A 97 1.12 -3.19 -22.33
N GLU A 98 1.92 -4.23 -22.10
CA GLU A 98 1.47 -5.59 -21.83
C GLU A 98 1.52 -5.84 -20.31
N TYR A 99 0.34 -5.87 -19.68
CA TYR A 99 0.24 -6.14 -18.26
C TYR A 99 0.22 -7.64 -17.98
N ILE A 100 1.12 -8.08 -17.10
CA ILE A 100 1.13 -9.44 -16.59
C ILE A 100 0.24 -9.47 -15.35
N ASP A 101 -0.80 -10.30 -15.41
CA ASP A 101 -1.80 -10.40 -14.34
C ASP A 101 -1.19 -10.89 -13.01
N GLY A 102 -1.25 -10.02 -12.01
CA GLY A 102 -0.82 -10.29 -10.62
C GLY A 102 -1.88 -10.98 -9.76
N ALA A 103 -3.15 -11.09 -10.22
CA ALA A 103 -4.25 -11.54 -9.38
C ALA A 103 -4.03 -12.92 -8.73
N GLY A 104 -4.31 -12.99 -7.45
CA GLY A 104 -4.51 -14.19 -6.66
C GLY A 104 -3.28 -14.79 -5.98
N ALA A 105 -2.08 -14.74 -6.57
CA ALA A 105 -0.87 -15.36 -5.99
C ALA A 105 0.38 -14.52 -6.32
N VAL A 106 0.35 -13.27 -5.93
CA VAL A 106 1.38 -12.27 -6.28
C VAL A 106 2.77 -12.70 -5.85
N GLU A 107 2.95 -13.01 -4.57
CA GLU A 107 4.24 -13.40 -4.00
C GLU A 107 4.78 -14.68 -4.63
N GLU A 108 3.92 -15.68 -4.87
CA GLU A 108 4.30 -16.92 -5.55
C GLU A 108 4.75 -16.65 -6.99
N LYS A 109 4.04 -15.79 -7.73
CA LYS A 109 4.42 -15.40 -9.10
C LYS A 109 5.75 -14.68 -9.13
N LEU A 110 5.97 -13.72 -8.22
CA LEU A 110 7.24 -13.00 -8.11
C LEU A 110 8.39 -13.96 -7.77
N ASN A 111 8.21 -14.90 -6.85
CA ASN A 111 9.20 -15.91 -6.50
C ASN A 111 9.49 -16.88 -7.67
N LEU A 112 8.48 -17.23 -8.47
CA LEU A 112 8.64 -18.04 -9.67
C LEU A 112 9.43 -17.28 -10.76
N MET A 113 9.12 -16.00 -10.98
CA MET A 113 9.88 -15.14 -11.90
C MET A 113 11.33 -15.03 -11.45
N LEU A 114 11.58 -14.82 -10.14
CA LEU A 114 12.92 -14.74 -9.57
C LEU A 114 13.70 -16.04 -9.78
N SER A 115 13.09 -17.18 -9.46
CA SER A 115 13.70 -18.50 -9.60
C SER A 115 13.95 -18.88 -11.06
N GLY A 116 13.07 -18.46 -11.96
CA GLY A 116 13.16 -18.70 -13.40
C GLY A 116 14.05 -17.71 -14.13
N GLN A 117 14.46 -16.63 -13.49
CA GLN A 117 15.17 -15.49 -14.09
C GLN A 117 14.43 -14.94 -15.34
N THR A 118 13.10 -14.91 -15.27
CA THR A 118 12.23 -14.44 -16.35
C THR A 118 11.35 -13.32 -15.82
N TYR A 119 11.78 -12.09 -16.01
CA TYR A 119 11.11 -10.88 -15.51
C TYR A 119 10.47 -10.11 -16.66
N PRO A 120 9.39 -9.34 -16.42
CA PRO A 120 8.95 -8.29 -17.34
C PRO A 120 9.96 -7.14 -17.35
N ASP A 121 9.78 -6.17 -18.27
CA ASP A 121 10.63 -4.98 -18.34
C ASP A 121 10.55 -4.15 -17.05
N ILE A 122 9.34 -3.97 -16.51
CA ILE A 122 9.09 -3.24 -15.27
C ILE A 122 8.31 -4.12 -14.29
N VAL A 123 8.69 -4.07 -13.03
CA VAL A 123 8.00 -4.75 -11.93
C VAL A 123 7.71 -3.78 -10.80
N TYR A 124 6.49 -3.87 -10.23
CA TYR A 124 6.14 -3.19 -8.99
C TYR A 124 6.31 -4.16 -7.82
N LEU A 125 7.12 -3.77 -6.85
CA LEU A 125 7.46 -4.56 -5.67
C LEU A 125 7.11 -3.76 -4.41
N ASP A 126 6.46 -4.39 -3.44
CA ASP A 126 6.29 -3.80 -2.11
C ASP A 126 7.67 -3.54 -1.49
N SER A 127 7.97 -2.29 -1.15
CA SER A 127 9.30 -1.85 -0.70
C SER A 127 9.73 -2.48 0.63
N ALA A 128 8.78 -2.91 1.46
CA ALA A 128 9.03 -3.60 2.73
C ALA A 128 9.12 -5.12 2.60
N SER A 129 8.82 -5.69 1.42
CA SER A 129 8.74 -7.14 1.25
C SER A 129 10.10 -7.82 1.17
N ALA A 130 10.15 -9.06 1.67
CA ALA A 130 11.32 -9.94 1.50
C ALA A 130 11.61 -10.22 0.01
N VAL A 131 10.59 -10.20 -0.84
CA VAL A 131 10.71 -10.39 -2.28
C VAL A 131 11.45 -9.23 -2.93
N ARG A 132 11.15 -7.97 -2.55
CA ARG A 132 11.87 -6.78 -3.05
C ARG A 132 13.38 -6.91 -2.80
N LYS A 133 13.73 -7.29 -1.59
CA LYS A 133 15.12 -7.51 -1.20
C LYS A 133 15.77 -8.67 -1.96
N ALA A 134 15.04 -9.78 -2.15
CA ALA A 134 15.55 -10.93 -2.90
C ALA A 134 15.83 -10.59 -4.38
N TYR A 135 15.00 -9.72 -5.01
CA TYR A 135 15.26 -9.24 -6.37
C TYR A 135 16.54 -8.41 -6.46
N GLU A 136 16.77 -7.52 -5.48
CA GLU A 136 18.00 -6.71 -5.41
C GLU A 136 19.23 -7.60 -5.18
N GLU A 137 19.21 -8.49 -4.18
CA GLU A 137 20.31 -9.42 -3.87
C GLU A 137 20.64 -10.38 -5.03
N ALA A 138 19.64 -10.77 -5.82
CA ALA A 138 19.85 -11.62 -7.00
C ALA A 138 20.40 -10.85 -8.22
N GLY A 139 20.53 -9.52 -8.14
CA GLY A 139 20.90 -8.69 -9.27
C GLY A 139 19.86 -8.70 -10.40
N ALA A 140 18.59 -8.85 -10.05
CA ALA A 140 17.47 -8.87 -11.00
C ALA A 140 17.01 -7.47 -11.43
N LEU A 141 17.45 -6.42 -10.73
CA LEU A 141 17.06 -5.04 -10.95
C LEU A 141 18.20 -4.23 -11.57
N VAL A 142 17.85 -3.31 -12.45
CA VAL A 142 18.78 -2.36 -13.06
C VAL A 142 19.08 -1.23 -12.07
N ASP A 143 20.35 -0.86 -11.92
CA ASP A 143 20.69 0.41 -11.29
C ASP A 143 20.24 1.56 -12.21
N MET A 144 19.23 2.29 -11.78
CA MET A 144 18.61 3.37 -12.55
C MET A 144 19.29 4.72 -12.36
N LYS A 145 20.31 4.84 -11.51
CA LYS A 145 20.90 6.14 -11.14
C LYS A 145 21.39 6.93 -12.35
N ASP A 146 22.22 6.29 -13.20
CA ASP A 146 22.72 6.92 -14.42
C ASP A 146 21.62 7.13 -15.46
N LEU A 147 20.63 6.23 -15.54
CA LEU A 147 19.48 6.39 -16.42
C LEU A 147 18.60 7.57 -16.02
N ILE A 148 18.36 7.77 -14.72
CA ILE A 148 17.63 8.92 -14.19
C ILE A 148 18.40 10.20 -14.51
N GLU A 149 19.74 10.22 -14.34
CA GLU A 149 20.54 11.40 -14.60
C GLU A 149 20.49 11.82 -16.07
N GLN A 150 20.48 10.88 -17.00
CA GLN A 150 20.56 11.13 -18.44
C GLN A 150 19.18 11.21 -19.12
N HIS A 151 18.19 10.45 -18.65
CA HIS A 151 16.89 10.24 -19.30
C HIS A 151 15.68 10.52 -18.39
N GLY A 152 15.89 10.92 -17.11
CA GLY A 152 14.84 11.13 -16.12
C GLY A 152 14.69 12.59 -15.63
N PRO A 153 14.60 13.62 -16.51
CA PRO A 153 14.50 15.01 -16.05
C PRO A 153 13.25 15.30 -15.20
N ASP A 154 12.10 14.69 -15.55
CA ASP A 154 10.87 14.86 -14.78
C ASP A 154 10.93 14.09 -13.47
N ILE A 155 11.51 12.89 -13.46
CA ILE A 155 11.78 12.13 -12.23
C ILE A 155 12.63 13.00 -11.28
N LYS A 156 13.71 13.60 -11.78
CA LYS A 156 14.54 14.50 -10.96
C LYS A 156 13.76 15.70 -10.42
N LYS A 157 12.90 16.30 -11.24
CA LYS A 157 12.04 17.42 -10.84
C LYS A 157 11.03 17.00 -9.76
N MET A 158 10.36 15.86 -9.95
CA MET A 158 9.25 15.41 -9.13
C MET A 158 9.71 14.86 -7.77
N TYR A 159 10.79 14.08 -7.75
CA TYR A 159 11.34 13.53 -6.51
C TYR A 159 12.25 14.52 -5.77
N GLY A 160 12.95 15.41 -6.50
CA GLY A 160 13.82 16.43 -5.91
C GLY A 160 14.83 15.86 -4.91
N ASP A 161 14.87 16.44 -3.72
CA ASP A 161 15.80 16.03 -2.64
C ASP A 161 15.50 14.62 -2.08
N LEU A 162 14.33 14.04 -2.39
CA LEU A 162 14.01 12.68 -1.95
C LEU A 162 14.81 11.62 -2.72
N LEU A 163 15.34 11.91 -3.93
CA LEU A 163 16.05 10.91 -4.73
C LEU A 163 17.20 10.24 -3.98
N VAL A 164 17.95 10.99 -3.17
CA VAL A 164 19.05 10.44 -2.37
C VAL A 164 18.57 9.38 -1.37
N ARG A 165 17.30 9.45 -0.97
CA ARG A 165 16.73 8.48 -0.01
C ARG A 165 16.40 7.13 -0.63
N PHE A 166 16.36 7.03 -1.96
CA PHE A 166 16.19 5.78 -2.70
C PHE A 166 17.51 5.07 -2.99
N GLU A 167 18.66 5.68 -2.65
CA GLU A 167 19.95 5.03 -2.81
C GLU A 167 20.11 3.85 -1.85
N SER A 168 20.40 2.69 -2.40
CA SER A 168 20.82 1.49 -1.67
C SER A 168 22.20 1.66 -1.04
N ALA A 169 22.64 0.71 -0.24
CA ALA A 169 23.93 0.79 0.47
C ALA A 169 25.15 0.88 -0.47
N ASP A 170 25.06 0.35 -1.68
CA ASP A 170 26.09 0.44 -2.73
C ASP A 170 26.06 1.76 -3.52
N GLY A 171 25.06 2.63 -3.26
CA GLY A 171 24.86 3.92 -3.89
C GLY A 171 24.07 3.86 -5.19
N GLY A 172 23.56 2.71 -5.62
CA GLY A 172 22.65 2.54 -6.75
C GLY A 172 21.20 2.85 -6.40
N ILE A 173 20.35 3.12 -7.39
CA ILE A 173 18.90 3.27 -7.26
C ILE A 173 18.22 2.14 -8.03
N TYR A 174 17.62 1.19 -7.31
CA TYR A 174 17.02 -0.03 -7.89
C TYR A 174 15.49 0.02 -7.96
N GLY A 175 14.87 1.09 -7.51
CA GLY A 175 13.44 1.32 -7.56
C GLY A 175 13.11 2.74 -7.13
N LEU A 176 11.95 3.23 -7.57
CA LEU A 176 11.40 4.52 -7.16
C LEU A 176 10.01 4.32 -6.59
N GLY A 177 9.78 4.90 -5.44
CA GLY A 177 8.55 4.73 -4.67
C GLY A 177 7.31 5.30 -5.35
N ASP A 178 6.20 4.64 -5.09
CA ASP A 178 4.84 5.07 -5.45
C ASP A 178 4.11 5.56 -4.20
N TRP A 179 3.32 6.61 -4.30
CA TRP A 179 2.69 7.33 -3.18
C TRP A 179 3.73 7.95 -2.23
N TYR A 180 4.76 8.56 -2.79
CA TYR A 180 5.84 9.21 -2.07
C TYR A 180 5.51 10.67 -1.71
N ASP A 181 6.38 11.30 -0.91
CA ASP A 181 6.33 12.67 -0.42
C ASP A 181 5.61 12.86 0.93
N LEU A 182 5.83 14.04 1.54
CA LEU A 182 5.51 14.36 2.94
C LEU A 182 4.12 14.96 3.16
N ASP A 183 3.30 15.14 2.11
CA ASP A 183 1.99 15.74 2.34
C ASP A 183 1.13 14.82 3.24
N PRO A 184 0.64 15.32 4.39
CA PRO A 184 -0.06 14.49 5.36
C PRO A 184 -1.28 13.80 4.76
N ASP A 185 -1.35 12.49 4.95
CA ASP A 185 -2.53 11.68 4.66
C ASP A 185 -2.97 10.96 5.92
N PRO A 186 -4.25 11.01 6.29
CA PRO A 186 -4.78 10.12 7.31
C PRO A 186 -4.53 8.67 6.90
N ASN A 187 -4.00 7.88 7.81
CA ASN A 187 -3.71 6.48 7.53
C ASN A 187 -4.66 5.57 8.32
N VAL A 188 -4.18 4.92 9.37
CA VAL A 188 -5.01 4.04 10.18
C VAL A 188 -5.85 4.87 11.14
N MET A 189 -7.17 4.69 11.09
CA MET A 189 -8.15 5.47 11.84
C MET A 189 -9.06 4.56 12.65
N VAL A 190 -9.60 5.09 13.74
CA VAL A 190 -10.76 4.49 14.42
C VAL A 190 -12.01 4.96 13.70
N MET A 191 -12.73 4.05 13.07
CA MET A 191 -13.93 4.36 12.30
C MET A 191 -15.16 3.81 13.02
N ILE A 192 -16.12 4.67 13.34
CA ILE A 192 -17.34 4.33 14.05
C ILE A 192 -18.53 4.56 13.12
N LYS A 193 -19.45 3.61 13.08
CA LYS A 193 -20.70 3.73 12.29
C LYS A 193 -21.55 4.84 12.87
N TYR A 194 -21.74 5.93 12.10
CA TYR A 194 -22.24 7.21 12.60
C TYR A 194 -23.68 7.13 13.12
N ASP A 195 -24.59 6.48 12.40
CA ASP A 195 -25.99 6.32 12.85
C ASP A 195 -26.09 5.56 14.19
N LEU A 196 -25.25 4.55 14.37
CA LEU A 196 -25.16 3.80 15.62
C LEU A 196 -24.53 4.63 16.74
N LEU A 197 -23.52 5.46 16.42
CA LEU A 197 -22.93 6.39 17.39
C LEU A 197 -23.95 7.46 17.84
N VAL A 198 -24.72 8.01 16.90
CA VAL A 198 -25.83 8.94 17.22
C VAL A 198 -26.83 8.28 18.16
N ASP A 199 -27.14 7.01 17.91
CA ASP A 199 -28.12 6.28 18.72
C ASP A 199 -27.61 5.93 20.12
N VAL A 200 -26.29 5.72 20.28
CA VAL A 200 -25.64 5.37 21.57
C VAL A 200 -25.25 6.62 22.38
N ALA A 201 -24.59 7.59 21.74
CA ALA A 201 -24.00 8.76 22.41
C ALA A 201 -24.76 10.08 22.17
N GLY A 202 -25.70 10.08 21.23
CA GLY A 202 -26.42 11.29 20.81
C GLY A 202 -25.69 12.05 19.71
N LYS A 203 -26.47 12.82 18.94
CA LYS A 203 -25.99 13.53 17.75
C LYS A 203 -24.90 14.56 18.07
N GLU A 204 -25.02 15.29 19.20
CA GLU A 204 -24.03 16.30 19.60
C GLU A 204 -22.64 15.70 19.74
N ARG A 205 -22.52 14.51 20.39
CA ARG A 205 -21.24 13.82 20.54
C ARG A 205 -20.75 13.18 19.25
N ALA A 206 -21.68 12.66 18.43
CA ALA A 206 -21.34 12.07 17.14
C ALA A 206 -20.84 13.12 16.12
N ASP A 207 -21.34 14.35 16.18
CA ASP A 207 -20.89 15.46 15.34
C ASP A 207 -19.60 16.13 15.84
N ASP A 208 -19.22 15.89 17.09
CA ASP A 208 -18.01 16.46 17.69
C ASP A 208 -16.76 15.67 17.28
N HIS A 209 -16.07 16.16 16.26
CA HIS A 209 -14.80 15.64 15.79
C HIS A 209 -13.58 16.42 16.34
N GLU A 210 -13.82 17.54 17.04
CA GLU A 210 -12.75 18.34 17.62
C GLU A 210 -12.27 17.76 18.96
N THR A 211 -13.18 17.14 19.73
CA THR A 211 -12.87 16.53 21.02
C THR A 211 -12.55 15.04 20.84
N PRO A 212 -11.29 14.61 21.02
CA PRO A 212 -10.94 13.18 20.97
C PRO A 212 -11.70 12.36 22.02
N PHE A 213 -12.01 11.11 21.69
CA PHE A 213 -12.45 10.16 22.71
C PHE A 213 -11.25 9.75 23.57
N SER A 214 -11.40 9.80 24.89
CA SER A 214 -10.45 9.12 25.77
C SER A 214 -10.63 7.59 25.68
N GLN A 215 -9.60 6.83 26.07
CA GLN A 215 -9.70 5.37 26.13
C GLN A 215 -10.90 4.90 26.99
N GLU A 216 -11.13 5.52 28.14
CA GLU A 216 -12.24 5.18 29.04
C GLU A 216 -13.60 5.44 28.36
N GLU A 217 -13.77 6.60 27.73
CA GLU A 217 -14.99 6.94 27.00
C GLU A 217 -15.24 5.98 25.85
N PHE A 218 -14.18 5.63 25.09
CA PHE A 218 -14.28 4.69 23.98
C PHE A 218 -14.71 3.29 24.44
N ILE A 219 -14.12 2.76 25.50
CA ILE A 219 -14.54 1.47 26.09
C ILE A 219 -16.01 1.55 26.53
N GLN A 220 -16.44 2.67 27.14
CA GLN A 220 -17.82 2.84 27.56
C GLN A 220 -18.78 2.86 26.36
N LEU A 221 -18.42 3.52 25.26
CA LEU A 221 -19.21 3.50 24.02
C LEU A 221 -19.40 2.07 23.47
N LEU A 222 -18.32 1.27 23.46
CA LEU A 222 -18.40 -0.12 23.03
C LEU A 222 -19.35 -0.95 23.91
N LYS A 223 -19.35 -0.71 25.22
CA LYS A 223 -20.26 -1.37 26.19
C LYS A 223 -21.70 -0.93 25.99
N ASP A 224 -21.95 0.36 25.82
CA ASP A 224 -23.29 0.92 25.60
C ASP A 224 -23.89 0.39 24.30
N TYR A 225 -23.07 0.28 23.24
CA TYR A 225 -23.48 -0.38 22.00
C TYR A 225 -23.84 -1.85 22.24
N GLN A 226 -22.98 -2.63 22.88
CA GLN A 226 -23.22 -4.05 23.14
C GLN A 226 -24.49 -4.26 23.98
N ALA A 227 -24.72 -3.42 24.98
CA ALA A 227 -25.92 -3.49 25.80
C ALA A 227 -27.20 -3.23 25.00
N LYS A 228 -27.14 -2.34 24.01
CA LYS A 228 -28.28 -1.98 23.16
C LYS A 228 -28.47 -2.93 21.99
N TYR A 229 -27.37 -3.45 21.44
CA TYR A 229 -27.31 -4.33 20.28
C TYR A 229 -26.57 -5.64 20.62
N PRO A 230 -27.19 -6.55 21.39
CA PRO A 230 -26.51 -7.75 21.91
C PRO A 230 -26.06 -8.74 20.83
N ASP A 231 -26.63 -8.67 19.63
CA ASP A 231 -26.26 -9.49 18.48
C ASP A 231 -25.28 -8.78 17.53
N GLY A 232 -24.91 -7.53 17.82
CA GLY A 232 -23.97 -6.73 17.05
C GLY A 232 -22.53 -6.97 17.49
N THR A 233 -21.57 -6.51 16.67
CA THR A 233 -20.14 -6.59 16.96
C THR A 233 -19.64 -5.20 17.38
N PRO A 234 -19.20 -5.00 18.64
CA PRO A 234 -18.76 -3.67 19.08
C PRO A 234 -17.53 -3.17 18.33
N ILE A 235 -16.48 -4.00 18.19
CA ILE A 235 -15.30 -3.68 17.37
C ILE A 235 -14.78 -4.91 16.64
N SER A 236 -14.46 -4.76 15.35
CA SER A 236 -13.85 -5.79 14.52
C SER A 236 -12.62 -5.22 13.80
N VAL A 237 -11.54 -6.01 13.72
CA VAL A 237 -10.28 -5.63 13.08
C VAL A 237 -9.70 -6.80 12.28
N GLN A 238 -8.88 -6.53 11.27
CA GLN A 238 -8.19 -7.57 10.51
C GLN A 238 -6.87 -7.98 11.19
N GLY A 239 -6.93 -8.92 12.09
CA GLY A 239 -5.74 -9.38 12.81
C GLY A 239 -4.87 -10.37 12.05
N LYS A 240 -5.32 -10.89 10.92
CA LYS A 240 -4.58 -11.87 10.13
C LYS A 240 -3.36 -11.25 9.43
N GLU A 241 -3.52 -10.07 8.82
CA GLU A 241 -2.46 -9.38 8.10
C GLU A 241 -1.69 -8.40 9.01
N TRP A 242 -2.39 -7.74 9.93
CA TRP A 242 -1.84 -6.60 10.68
C TRP A 242 -1.78 -6.82 12.20
N ASP A 243 -2.24 -7.98 12.69
CA ASP A 243 -2.31 -8.31 14.13
C ASP A 243 -2.94 -7.18 14.99
N VAL A 244 -2.20 -6.65 15.97
CA VAL A 244 -2.62 -5.52 16.82
C VAL A 244 -2.09 -4.17 16.36
N THR A 245 -1.31 -4.13 15.27
CA THR A 245 -0.62 -2.93 14.77
C THR A 245 -1.61 -1.82 14.40
N MET A 246 -2.86 -2.17 14.04
CA MET A 246 -3.91 -1.19 13.77
C MET A 246 -4.21 -0.28 14.96
N PHE A 247 -3.95 -0.71 16.19
CA PHE A 247 -4.14 0.12 17.38
C PHE A 247 -2.97 1.06 17.68
N ASN A 248 -1.85 0.95 16.96
CA ASN A 248 -0.65 1.76 17.20
C ASN A 248 -0.96 3.25 17.23
N GLY A 249 -1.79 3.73 16.29
CA GLY A 249 -2.16 5.14 16.17
C GLY A 249 -2.70 5.74 17.48
N MET A 250 -3.58 5.01 18.17
CA MET A 250 -4.19 5.44 19.44
C MET A 250 -3.17 5.65 20.57
N PHE A 251 -2.10 4.86 20.57
CA PHE A 251 -1.10 4.83 21.65
C PHE A 251 0.22 5.51 21.24
N GLY A 252 0.30 6.07 20.04
CA GLY A 252 1.54 6.65 19.53
C GLY A 252 2.67 5.64 19.42
N VAL A 253 2.36 4.36 19.22
CA VAL A 253 3.35 3.30 19.02
C VAL A 253 3.84 3.34 17.57
N VAL A 254 5.13 3.11 17.39
CA VAL A 254 5.78 3.02 16.08
C VAL A 254 6.61 1.74 16.05
N GLU A 255 6.89 1.22 14.83
CA GLU A 255 7.55 -0.09 14.68
C GLU A 255 8.91 -0.16 15.38
N TYR A 256 9.71 0.88 15.18
CA TYR A 256 10.97 1.10 15.86
C TYR A 256 11.02 2.53 16.38
N TYR A 257 11.64 2.75 17.51
CA TYR A 257 11.88 4.08 18.03
C TYR A 257 13.36 4.29 18.38
N THR A 258 13.78 5.55 18.46
CA THR A 258 15.15 5.90 18.73
C THR A 258 15.27 6.41 20.15
N ALA A 259 15.82 5.60 21.03
CA ALA A 259 16.19 6.02 22.38
C ALA A 259 17.69 6.37 22.38
N ASN A 260 18.03 7.63 22.60
CA ASN A 260 19.44 8.09 22.62
C ASN A 260 20.23 7.73 21.34
N SER A 261 19.59 7.88 20.17
CA SER A 261 20.12 7.49 18.86
C SER A 261 20.32 5.98 18.68
N ARG A 262 19.74 5.15 19.51
CA ARG A 262 19.69 3.69 19.39
C ARG A 262 18.30 3.27 18.91
N ILE A 263 18.26 2.36 17.95
CA ILE A 263 17.01 1.73 17.52
C ILE A 263 16.58 0.69 18.56
N GLU A 264 15.33 0.77 18.98
CA GLU A 264 14.71 -0.23 19.84
C GLU A 264 13.40 -0.72 19.20
N HIS A 265 13.13 -2.01 19.33
CA HIS A 265 11.90 -2.64 18.82
C HIS A 265 10.67 -2.19 19.64
N LYS A 266 9.53 -2.00 18.98
CA LYS A 266 8.27 -1.51 19.59
C LYS A 266 7.84 -2.25 20.85
N VAL A 267 8.14 -3.53 20.98
CA VAL A 267 7.78 -4.32 22.16
C VAL A 267 8.42 -3.80 23.46
N LYS A 268 9.49 -3.01 23.37
CA LYS A 268 10.12 -2.36 24.53
C LYS A 268 9.50 -1.00 24.88
N ASP A 269 8.66 -0.46 24.01
CA ASP A 269 7.95 0.80 24.26
C ASP A 269 6.91 0.60 25.37
N PRO A 270 6.92 1.42 26.45
CA PRO A 270 5.90 1.37 27.48
C PRO A 270 4.47 1.49 26.94
N GLN A 271 4.28 2.28 25.87
CA GLN A 271 2.97 2.46 25.25
C GLN A 271 2.49 1.21 24.50
N PHE A 272 3.39 0.40 23.96
CA PHE A 272 3.03 -0.91 23.42
C PHE A 272 2.45 -1.83 24.52
N LYS A 273 3.03 -1.80 25.71
CA LYS A 273 2.52 -2.57 26.86
C LYS A 273 1.12 -2.11 27.28
N GLU A 274 0.88 -0.80 27.31
CA GLU A 274 -0.45 -0.23 27.62
C GLU A 274 -1.47 -0.56 26.52
N MET A 275 -1.07 -0.52 25.26
CA MET A 275 -1.89 -0.95 24.13
C MET A 275 -2.33 -2.42 24.26
N ILE A 276 -1.42 -3.31 24.61
CA ILE A 276 -1.75 -4.73 24.85
C ILE A 276 -2.73 -4.89 26.02
N ARG A 277 -2.59 -4.13 27.11
CA ARG A 277 -3.55 -4.13 28.22
C ARG A 277 -4.94 -3.73 27.75
N PHE A 278 -5.03 -2.65 26.99
CA PHE A 278 -6.30 -2.17 26.42
C PHE A 278 -6.94 -3.24 25.53
N ILE A 279 -6.19 -3.84 24.59
CA ILE A 279 -6.75 -4.84 23.67
C ILE A 279 -7.19 -6.10 24.42
N ASN A 280 -6.40 -6.56 25.38
CA ASN A 280 -6.81 -7.66 26.27
C ASN A 280 -8.06 -7.31 27.08
N GLN A 281 -8.20 -6.08 27.56
CA GLN A 281 -9.40 -5.63 28.28
C GLN A 281 -10.64 -5.72 27.40
N ILE A 282 -10.61 -5.13 26.19
CA ILE A 282 -11.78 -5.17 25.29
C ILE A 282 -12.09 -6.60 24.82
N TYR A 283 -11.09 -7.48 24.69
CA TYR A 283 -11.31 -8.90 24.40
C TYR A 283 -12.00 -9.62 25.56
N ARG A 284 -11.50 -9.48 26.80
CA ARG A 284 -12.07 -10.11 28.00
C ARG A 284 -13.49 -9.65 28.29
N GLU A 285 -13.79 -8.39 27.98
CA GLU A 285 -15.13 -7.82 28.16
C GLU A 285 -16.08 -8.21 27.00
N GLY A 286 -15.61 -8.98 26.02
CA GLY A 286 -16.39 -9.44 24.87
C GLY A 286 -16.71 -8.35 23.87
N LEU A 287 -15.94 -7.26 23.87
CA LEU A 287 -16.10 -6.12 22.98
C LEU A 287 -15.33 -6.28 21.68
N LEU A 288 -14.19 -6.98 21.69
CA LEU A 288 -13.44 -7.32 20.48
C LEU A 288 -14.01 -8.57 19.82
N ASP A 289 -14.14 -8.53 18.50
CA ASP A 289 -14.54 -9.67 17.68
C ASP A 289 -13.71 -10.91 18.02
N LYS A 290 -14.37 -12.03 18.25
CA LYS A 290 -13.70 -13.28 18.65
C LYS A 290 -12.85 -13.90 17.54
N ASP A 291 -13.20 -13.58 16.29
CA ASP A 291 -12.53 -14.11 15.10
C ASP A 291 -11.38 -13.20 14.63
N TRP A 292 -11.06 -12.13 15.38
CA TRP A 292 -10.11 -11.08 15.00
C TRP A 292 -8.78 -11.62 14.43
N VAL A 293 -8.21 -12.67 15.00
CA VAL A 293 -6.92 -13.26 14.57
C VAL A 293 -6.97 -13.82 13.14
N THR A 294 -8.16 -14.28 12.71
CA THR A 294 -8.36 -14.96 11.42
C THR A 294 -9.02 -14.08 10.38
N LEU A 295 -9.52 -12.92 10.80
CA LEU A 295 -10.11 -11.96 9.87
C LEU A 295 -9.01 -11.32 9.03
N GLY A 296 -9.12 -11.54 7.71
CA GLY A 296 -8.37 -10.81 6.72
C GLY A 296 -9.20 -9.67 6.13
N TRP A 297 -8.60 -9.00 5.18
CA TRP A 297 -9.15 -7.85 4.46
C TRP A 297 -10.59 -8.06 3.95
N ASP A 298 -10.78 -9.05 3.07
CA ASP A 298 -12.09 -9.28 2.43
C ASP A 298 -13.18 -9.62 3.45
N GLN A 299 -12.83 -10.39 4.50
CA GLN A 299 -13.77 -10.78 5.55
C GLN A 299 -14.17 -9.59 6.42
N LEU A 300 -13.23 -8.67 6.72
CA LEU A 300 -13.54 -7.45 7.46
C LEU A 300 -14.45 -6.54 6.62
N GLU A 301 -14.14 -6.31 5.34
CA GLU A 301 -14.98 -5.51 4.43
C GLU A 301 -16.41 -6.07 4.34
N GLU A 302 -16.55 -7.40 4.18
CA GLU A 302 -17.86 -8.05 4.19
C GLU A 302 -18.60 -7.81 5.50
N LYS A 303 -17.91 -7.93 6.63
CA LYS A 303 -18.49 -7.80 7.97
C LYS A 303 -18.99 -6.40 8.26
N ILE A 304 -18.19 -5.36 7.94
CA ILE A 304 -18.62 -3.97 8.12
C ILE A 304 -19.75 -3.57 7.15
N THR A 305 -19.77 -4.13 5.93
CA THR A 305 -20.84 -3.93 4.94
C THR A 305 -22.20 -4.47 5.42
N GLN A 306 -22.22 -5.49 6.28
CA GLN A 306 -23.45 -6.02 6.87
C GLN A 306 -24.15 -5.05 7.84
N GLY A 307 -23.49 -3.96 8.24
CA GLY A 307 -24.07 -2.85 8.99
C GLY A 307 -24.29 -3.07 10.49
N ASN A 308 -23.94 -4.23 11.04
CA ASN A 308 -24.08 -4.56 12.46
C ASN A 308 -22.77 -4.52 13.26
N THR A 309 -21.70 -4.02 12.65
CA THR A 309 -20.43 -3.70 13.31
C THR A 309 -20.45 -2.23 13.70
N PHE A 310 -20.17 -1.92 14.96
CA PHE A 310 -20.19 -0.55 15.46
C PHE A 310 -18.92 0.20 15.13
N CYS A 311 -17.75 -0.45 15.30
CA CYS A 311 -16.45 0.16 15.12
C CYS A 311 -15.48 -0.77 14.41
N THR A 312 -14.58 -0.19 13.61
CA THR A 312 -13.38 -0.84 13.09
C THR A 312 -12.17 0.07 13.27
N VAL A 313 -10.96 -0.51 13.34
CA VAL A 313 -9.70 0.23 13.33
C VAL A 313 -8.87 -0.32 12.19
N ASP A 314 -8.68 0.52 11.17
CA ASP A 314 -8.02 0.13 9.93
C ASP A 314 -7.63 1.37 9.11
N SER A 315 -7.01 1.18 7.96
CA SER A 315 -6.80 2.24 6.98
C SER A 315 -8.13 2.89 6.62
N ASN A 316 -8.19 4.22 6.64
CA ASN A 316 -9.42 4.99 6.43
C ASN A 316 -10.18 4.64 5.13
N TRP A 317 -9.47 4.18 4.11
CA TRP A 317 -10.05 3.84 2.81
C TRP A 317 -10.76 2.47 2.78
N ILE A 318 -10.57 1.58 3.78
CA ILE A 318 -11.28 0.29 3.83
C ILE A 318 -12.80 0.46 3.90
N ALA A 319 -13.24 1.54 4.53
CA ALA A 319 -14.66 1.83 4.66
C ALA A 319 -15.30 2.41 3.38
N SER A 320 -14.53 2.77 2.36
CA SER A 320 -15.07 3.49 1.18
C SER A 320 -16.16 2.71 0.44
N ARG A 321 -15.93 1.44 0.12
CA ARG A 321 -16.95 0.60 -0.53
C ARG A 321 -18.10 0.22 0.41
N PRO A 322 -17.84 -0.22 1.65
CA PRO A 322 -18.90 -0.40 2.64
C PRO A 322 -19.77 0.84 2.84
N ASN A 323 -19.17 2.01 3.00
CA ASN A 323 -19.91 3.26 3.19
C ASN A 323 -20.83 3.57 2.01
N GLN A 324 -20.36 3.38 0.78
CA GLN A 324 -21.20 3.55 -0.40
C GLN A 324 -22.40 2.59 -0.38
N ALA A 325 -22.20 1.32 -0.05
CA ALA A 325 -23.25 0.34 0.03
C ALA A 325 -24.24 0.64 1.17
N LEU A 326 -23.73 1.00 2.34
CA LEU A 326 -24.53 1.33 3.52
C LEU A 326 -25.39 2.59 3.32
N ARG A 327 -24.85 3.64 2.70
CA ARG A 327 -25.63 4.85 2.37
C ARG A 327 -26.78 4.54 1.42
N ILE A 328 -26.60 3.61 0.49
CA ILE A 328 -27.67 3.18 -0.44
C ILE A 328 -28.72 2.33 0.27
N SER A 329 -28.34 1.41 1.15
CA SER A 329 -29.26 0.46 1.78
C SER A 329 -29.96 1.04 3.01
N ASP A 330 -29.23 1.77 3.86
CA ASP A 330 -29.68 2.14 5.21
C ASP A 330 -29.82 3.67 5.39
N GLY A 331 -29.35 4.48 4.44
CA GLY A 331 -29.47 5.93 4.43
C GLY A 331 -28.15 6.67 4.57
N GLU A 332 -28.16 7.98 4.29
CA GLU A 332 -26.97 8.85 4.19
C GLU A 332 -26.08 8.89 5.45
N ASP A 333 -26.65 8.63 6.62
CA ASP A 333 -25.94 8.63 7.89
C ASP A 333 -25.50 7.22 8.34
N ALA A 334 -25.71 6.18 7.53
CA ALA A 334 -25.37 4.80 7.86
C ALA A 334 -23.93 4.44 7.47
N ASP A 335 -23.02 5.37 7.56
CA ASP A 335 -21.63 5.26 7.15
C ASP A 335 -20.66 5.16 8.35
N PHE A 336 -19.47 4.65 8.10
CA PHE A 336 -18.35 4.69 9.04
C PHE A 336 -17.62 6.03 8.89
N ARG A 337 -17.42 6.74 10.00
CA ARG A 337 -16.68 8.01 10.05
C ARG A 337 -15.49 7.88 10.98
N SER A 338 -14.41 8.56 10.63
CA SER A 338 -13.17 8.54 11.40
C SER A 338 -13.22 9.43 12.63
N TYR A 339 -12.73 8.93 13.75
CA TYR A 339 -12.64 9.66 15.01
C TYR A 339 -11.25 9.47 15.62
N LYS A 340 -10.78 10.49 16.35
CA LYS A 340 -9.59 10.38 17.16
C LYS A 340 -9.93 9.73 18.50
N VAL A 341 -9.23 8.65 18.82
CA VAL A 341 -9.24 8.00 20.13
C VAL A 341 -7.83 8.08 20.70
N VAL A 342 -7.69 8.52 21.95
CA VAL A 342 -6.40 8.70 22.61
C VAL A 342 -6.26 7.65 23.70
N GLY A 343 -5.21 6.81 23.59
CA GLY A 343 -4.88 5.80 24.56
C GLY A 343 -4.38 6.38 25.88
N GLU A 344 -4.43 5.59 26.94
CA GLU A 344 -3.93 6.01 28.24
C GLU A 344 -2.42 6.28 28.19
N GLY A 345 -1.98 7.40 28.79
CA GLY A 345 -0.59 7.77 28.89
C GLY A 345 -0.01 8.54 27.70
N VAL A 346 -0.80 8.84 26.66
CA VAL A 346 -0.43 9.71 25.53
C VAL A 346 -1.32 10.93 25.45
N THR A 347 -0.83 11.99 24.80
CA THR A 347 -1.65 13.16 24.42
C THR A 347 -2.18 13.00 22.98
N ALA A 348 -3.11 13.85 22.58
CA ALA A 348 -3.65 13.83 21.21
C ALA A 348 -2.55 14.05 20.15
N GLU A 349 -1.58 14.90 20.45
CA GLU A 349 -0.45 15.21 19.58
C GLU A 349 0.50 14.01 19.44
N GLN A 350 0.67 13.22 20.50
CA GLN A 350 1.54 12.05 20.52
C GLN A 350 0.95 10.81 19.83
N THR A 351 -0.32 10.87 19.41
CA THR A 351 -0.90 9.81 18.59
C THR A 351 -0.24 9.76 17.21
N THR A 352 -0.20 8.59 16.56
CA THR A 352 0.49 8.40 15.27
C THR A 352 -0.47 8.14 14.10
N TYR A 353 -1.64 8.78 14.11
CA TYR A 353 -2.61 8.69 13.01
C TYR A 353 -2.10 9.27 11.68
N ASN A 354 -1.12 10.17 11.72
CA ASN A 354 -0.42 10.74 10.56
C ASN A 354 0.91 10.04 10.28
N SER A 355 1.04 8.76 10.57
CA SER A 355 2.26 8.04 10.18
C SER A 355 2.35 7.88 8.68
N ARG A 356 3.52 8.15 8.10
CA ARG A 356 3.75 8.10 6.67
C ARG A 356 5.13 7.59 6.32
N ASN A 357 5.20 6.82 5.24
CA ASN A 357 6.44 6.52 4.57
C ASN A 357 6.64 7.50 3.41
N THR A 358 7.56 8.45 3.56
CA THR A 358 7.84 9.43 2.49
C THR A 358 8.43 8.83 1.24
N LEU A 359 8.92 7.59 1.29
CA LEU A 359 9.38 6.84 0.12
C LEU A 359 8.25 6.08 -0.58
N GLY A 360 7.05 6.07 0.00
CA GLY A 360 5.90 5.37 -0.54
C GLY A 360 5.79 3.91 -0.07
N TRP A 361 4.90 3.16 -0.70
CA TRP A 361 4.53 1.81 -0.28
C TRP A 361 5.17 0.71 -1.10
N GLY A 362 5.55 0.99 -2.32
CA GLY A 362 6.21 0.04 -3.21
C GLY A 362 7.01 0.75 -4.28
N ASP A 363 7.90 0.00 -4.90
CA ASP A 363 8.88 0.50 -5.85
C ASP A 363 8.56 0.04 -7.26
N TRP A 364 8.58 0.96 -8.21
CA TRP A 364 8.68 0.67 -9.62
C TRP A 364 10.14 0.45 -10.00
N CYS A 365 10.43 -0.76 -10.47
CA CYS A 365 11.79 -1.21 -10.77
C CYS A 365 11.90 -1.62 -12.23
N ILE A 366 12.98 -1.23 -12.92
CA ILE A 366 13.36 -1.79 -14.23
C ILE A 366 14.16 -3.07 -13.97
N THR A 367 13.83 -4.14 -14.68
CA THR A 367 14.51 -5.43 -14.49
C THR A 367 15.67 -5.62 -15.44
N THR A 368 16.59 -6.53 -15.10
CA THR A 368 17.73 -6.87 -15.97
C THR A 368 17.35 -7.65 -17.23
N ASN A 369 16.10 -8.07 -17.39
CA ASN A 369 15.59 -8.67 -18.62
C ASN A 369 15.07 -7.62 -19.62
N CYS A 370 14.94 -6.35 -19.19
CA CYS A 370 14.56 -5.27 -20.08
C CYS A 370 15.60 -5.10 -21.19
N GLU A 371 15.20 -5.29 -22.44
CA GLU A 371 16.13 -5.21 -23.58
C GLU A 371 16.57 -3.77 -23.88
N ASP A 372 15.71 -2.77 -23.58
CA ASP A 372 16.00 -1.36 -23.76
C ASP A 372 15.70 -0.55 -22.48
N PRO A 373 16.60 -0.58 -21.48
CA PRO A 373 16.41 0.15 -20.23
C PRO A 373 16.30 1.68 -20.41
N VAL A 374 16.88 2.23 -21.50
CA VAL A 374 16.75 3.67 -21.80
C VAL A 374 15.31 3.98 -22.20
N ALA A 375 14.73 3.20 -23.09
CA ALA A 375 13.34 3.36 -23.48
C ALA A 375 12.37 3.14 -22.31
N ALA A 376 12.63 2.15 -21.44
CA ALA A 376 11.88 1.95 -20.22
C ALA A 376 11.98 3.15 -19.27
N MET A 377 13.17 3.76 -19.15
CA MET A 377 13.36 4.97 -18.33
C MET A 377 12.63 6.18 -18.92
N GLU A 378 12.62 6.36 -20.25
CA GLU A 378 11.84 7.43 -20.91
C GLU A 378 10.34 7.28 -20.63
N PHE A 379 9.81 6.05 -20.68
CA PHE A 379 8.44 5.75 -20.29
C PHE A 379 8.18 6.07 -18.80
N CYS A 380 9.04 5.60 -17.90
CA CYS A 380 8.94 5.90 -16.47
C CYS A 380 9.01 7.42 -16.20
N ASN A 381 9.87 8.13 -16.93
CA ASN A 381 9.99 9.59 -16.79
C ASN A 381 8.70 10.32 -17.16
N PHE A 382 8.03 9.91 -18.26
CA PHE A 382 6.72 10.46 -18.60
C PHE A 382 5.67 10.13 -17.52
N MET A 383 5.60 8.88 -17.06
CA MET A 383 4.63 8.47 -16.05
C MET A 383 4.82 9.20 -14.70
N ALA A 384 6.05 9.56 -14.38
CA ALA A 384 6.40 10.35 -13.19
C ALA A 384 6.20 11.85 -13.38
N SER A 385 6.11 12.35 -14.62
CA SER A 385 5.96 13.79 -14.90
C SER A 385 4.64 14.34 -14.36
N GLU A 386 4.54 15.66 -14.21
CA GLU A 386 3.30 16.33 -13.83
C GLU A 386 2.16 16.02 -14.82
N GLU A 387 2.44 16.02 -16.13
CA GLU A 387 1.47 15.61 -17.15
C GLU A 387 1.02 14.15 -16.97
N GLY A 388 1.97 13.24 -16.75
CA GLY A 388 1.69 11.82 -16.50
C GLY A 388 0.85 11.58 -15.24
N GLN A 389 1.12 12.34 -14.17
CA GLN A 389 0.33 12.27 -12.94
C GLN A 389 -1.12 12.70 -13.18
N TYR A 390 -1.35 13.87 -13.81
CA TYR A 390 -2.73 14.29 -14.10
C TYR A 390 -3.41 13.35 -15.10
N LEU A 391 -2.72 12.90 -16.16
CA LEU A 391 -3.28 11.96 -17.11
C LEU A 391 -3.75 10.67 -16.44
N THR A 392 -2.95 10.10 -15.55
CA THR A 392 -3.27 8.81 -14.93
C THR A 392 -4.23 8.92 -13.75
N LEU A 393 -4.27 10.05 -13.05
CA LEU A 393 -5.07 10.24 -11.83
C LEU A 393 -6.36 11.05 -12.07
N TRP A 394 -6.38 11.93 -13.08
CA TRP A 394 -7.53 12.77 -13.43
C TRP A 394 -8.14 12.40 -14.78
N GLY A 395 -7.34 11.77 -15.68
CA GLY A 395 -7.78 11.38 -17.02
C GLY A 395 -7.39 12.37 -18.10
N VAL A 396 -8.07 12.29 -19.24
CA VAL A 396 -7.78 13.04 -20.46
C VAL A 396 -8.35 14.45 -20.38
N GLU A 397 -7.54 15.47 -20.69
CA GLU A 397 -7.99 16.87 -20.79
C GLU A 397 -9.08 17.01 -21.86
N GLY A 398 -10.11 17.80 -21.53
CA GLY A 398 -11.27 18.02 -22.40
C GLY A 398 -12.34 16.92 -22.36
N GLU A 399 -12.02 15.75 -21.78
CA GLU A 399 -12.96 14.64 -21.55
C GLU A 399 -13.32 14.44 -20.09
N HIS A 400 -12.33 14.52 -19.20
CA HIS A 400 -12.48 14.28 -17.77
C HIS A 400 -12.23 15.52 -16.92
N TRP A 401 -11.36 16.42 -17.39
CA TRP A 401 -11.02 17.67 -16.74
C TRP A 401 -10.66 18.75 -17.77
N GLU A 402 -10.60 20.01 -17.34
CA GLU A 402 -10.24 21.17 -18.14
C GLU A 402 -9.46 22.19 -17.31
N TYR A 403 -8.72 23.09 -17.97
CA TYR A 403 -8.13 24.24 -17.31
C TYR A 403 -9.16 25.37 -17.16
N VAL A 404 -9.42 25.75 -15.91
CA VAL A 404 -10.27 26.91 -15.58
C VAL A 404 -9.48 27.88 -14.71
N GLU A 405 -9.29 29.09 -15.21
CA GLU A 405 -8.53 30.14 -14.52
C GLU A 405 -7.08 29.70 -14.15
N GLY A 406 -6.47 28.85 -14.97
CA GLY A 406 -5.11 28.35 -14.80
C GLY A 406 -4.96 27.20 -13.79
N LYS A 407 -6.06 26.54 -13.41
CA LYS A 407 -6.08 25.38 -12.52
C LYS A 407 -6.76 24.18 -13.19
N HIS A 408 -6.32 23.00 -12.87
CA HIS A 408 -7.02 21.77 -13.21
C HIS A 408 -8.37 21.74 -12.51
N LYS A 409 -9.42 21.48 -13.25
CA LYS A 409 -10.77 21.34 -12.74
C LYS A 409 -11.47 20.15 -13.39
N PRO A 410 -12.02 19.20 -12.63
CA PRO A 410 -12.73 18.08 -13.23
C PRO A 410 -14.02 18.58 -13.89
N ILE A 411 -14.39 17.96 -15.00
CA ILE A 411 -15.70 18.15 -15.63
C ILE A 411 -16.75 17.57 -14.65
N GLN A 412 -17.75 18.36 -14.31
CA GLN A 412 -18.69 18.02 -13.25
C GLN A 412 -19.41 16.68 -13.49
N GLU A 413 -19.81 16.41 -14.73
CA GLU A 413 -20.46 15.14 -15.09
C GLU A 413 -19.56 13.94 -14.84
N PHE A 414 -18.27 14.07 -15.15
CA PHE A 414 -17.27 13.04 -14.85
C PHE A 414 -17.06 12.87 -13.35
N LEU A 415 -16.90 13.96 -12.61
CA LEU A 415 -16.70 13.93 -11.15
C LEU A 415 -17.88 13.26 -10.44
N ASP A 416 -19.11 13.59 -10.85
CA ASP A 416 -20.33 13.00 -10.29
C ASP A 416 -20.41 11.49 -10.57
N ALA A 417 -20.09 11.06 -11.80
CA ALA A 417 -20.05 9.65 -12.18
C ALA A 417 -18.94 8.91 -11.42
N TYR A 418 -17.75 9.52 -11.29
CA TYR A 418 -16.63 8.96 -10.57
C TYR A 418 -16.95 8.75 -9.08
N ARG A 419 -17.55 9.74 -8.43
CA ARG A 419 -17.98 9.64 -7.02
C ARG A 419 -19.12 8.65 -6.81
N ALA A 420 -20.01 8.50 -7.79
CA ALA A 420 -21.10 7.53 -7.72
C ALA A 420 -20.62 6.08 -7.80
N ASP A 421 -19.64 5.78 -8.66
CA ASP A 421 -19.00 4.45 -8.78
C ASP A 421 -17.58 4.61 -9.31
N THR A 422 -16.64 4.83 -8.39
CA THR A 422 -15.22 4.99 -8.68
C THR A 422 -14.65 3.80 -9.47
N ALA A 423 -15.04 2.59 -9.10
CA ALA A 423 -14.52 1.37 -9.72
C ALA A 423 -15.04 1.19 -11.16
N ALA A 424 -16.32 1.41 -11.41
CA ALA A 424 -16.88 1.31 -12.77
C ALA A 424 -16.35 2.42 -13.67
N THR A 425 -16.31 3.66 -13.18
CA THR A 425 -15.81 4.82 -13.93
C THR A 425 -14.32 4.66 -14.24
N GLY A 426 -13.51 4.25 -13.26
CA GLY A 426 -12.09 3.97 -13.47
C GLY A 426 -11.83 2.88 -14.50
N ARG A 427 -12.63 1.79 -14.51
CA ARG A 427 -12.53 0.76 -15.56
C ARG A 427 -12.90 1.28 -16.96
N ALA A 428 -13.90 2.17 -17.05
CA ALA A 428 -14.36 2.69 -18.33
C ALA A 428 -13.43 3.74 -18.93
N THR A 429 -12.80 4.56 -18.10
CA THR A 429 -11.99 5.70 -18.53
C THR A 429 -10.48 5.45 -18.46
N GLY A 430 -10.04 4.54 -17.60
CA GLY A 430 -8.63 4.30 -17.28
C GLY A 430 -8.10 5.18 -16.13
N VAL A 431 -8.90 6.09 -15.59
CA VAL A 431 -8.51 6.94 -14.47
C VAL A 431 -8.16 6.08 -13.26
N ARG A 432 -6.98 6.35 -12.65
CA ARG A 432 -6.32 5.59 -11.57
C ARG A 432 -5.90 4.14 -11.92
N LYS A 433 -6.18 3.66 -13.12
CA LYS A 433 -5.89 2.29 -13.55
C LYS A 433 -4.40 2.07 -13.84
N TYR A 434 -3.73 3.07 -14.42
CA TYR A 434 -2.33 2.99 -14.89
C TYR A 434 -1.37 3.87 -14.09
N ARG A 435 -1.78 4.29 -12.90
CA ARG A 435 -0.95 5.15 -12.06
C ARG A 435 0.40 4.50 -11.75
N MET A 436 1.45 5.29 -11.86
CA MET A 436 2.82 4.94 -11.50
C MET A 436 3.48 6.18 -10.89
N PHE A 437 4.40 5.97 -9.96
CA PHE A 437 5.17 7.05 -9.34
C PHE A 437 4.31 8.17 -8.75
N VAL A 438 3.17 7.82 -8.14
CA VAL A 438 2.22 8.81 -7.61
C VAL A 438 2.90 9.66 -6.56
N LYS A 439 2.89 10.98 -6.79
CA LYS A 439 3.33 11.96 -5.80
C LYS A 439 2.15 12.35 -4.91
N ASN A 440 2.35 12.23 -3.61
CA ASN A 440 1.38 12.69 -2.64
C ASN A 440 1.56 14.18 -2.37
N GLY A 441 0.98 15.02 -3.22
CA GLY A 441 1.18 16.47 -3.17
C GLY A 441 0.34 17.20 -4.20
N PHE A 442 0.85 18.36 -4.61
CA PHE A 442 0.15 19.30 -5.49
C PHE A 442 1.01 19.65 -6.69
N GLY A 443 0.38 19.87 -7.84
CA GLY A 443 1.03 20.40 -9.03
C GLY A 443 1.39 21.87 -8.92
N GLU A 444 2.03 22.40 -9.96
CA GLU A 444 2.49 23.79 -10.00
C GLU A 444 1.35 24.81 -9.87
N ASP A 445 0.15 24.46 -10.30
CA ASP A 445 -1.05 25.31 -10.19
C ASP A 445 -1.75 25.24 -8.81
N GLY A 446 -1.21 24.41 -7.90
CA GLY A 446 -1.76 24.15 -6.57
C GLY A 446 -2.95 23.20 -6.55
N THR A 447 -3.21 22.48 -7.65
CA THR A 447 -4.21 21.40 -7.69
C THR A 447 -3.57 20.10 -7.21
N PRO A 448 -4.23 19.28 -6.37
CA PRO A 448 -3.66 18.03 -5.90
C PRO A 448 -3.53 17.00 -7.02
N TYR A 449 -2.49 16.18 -6.99
CA TYR A 449 -2.37 15.04 -7.90
C TYR A 449 -3.46 14.00 -7.64
N ASP A 450 -3.74 13.68 -6.38
CA ASP A 450 -4.83 12.77 -6.05
C ASP A 450 -6.18 13.49 -6.00
N MET A 451 -6.96 13.33 -7.07
CA MET A 451 -8.31 13.89 -7.16
C MET A 451 -9.24 13.29 -6.09
N ASP A 452 -9.12 12.00 -5.81
CA ASP A 452 -10.03 11.28 -4.93
C ASP A 452 -9.91 11.72 -3.47
N ALA A 453 -8.68 11.73 -2.97
CA ALA A 453 -8.41 12.03 -1.58
C ALA A 453 -8.35 13.53 -1.26
N LYS A 454 -7.95 14.39 -2.22
CA LYS A 454 -7.55 15.76 -1.92
C LYS A 454 -8.31 16.85 -2.69
N TYR A 455 -8.93 16.54 -3.83
CA TYR A 455 -9.74 17.51 -4.56
C TYR A 455 -11.19 17.48 -4.08
N GLU A 456 -11.62 18.51 -3.32
CA GLU A 456 -12.95 18.52 -2.69
C GLU A 456 -13.26 17.16 -2.04
N PRO A 457 -12.47 16.74 -1.04
CA PRO A 457 -12.50 15.38 -0.53
C PRO A 457 -13.92 14.96 -0.11
N SER A 458 -14.23 13.67 -0.32
CA SER A 458 -15.50 13.08 0.12
C SER A 458 -15.68 13.22 1.63
N ILE A 459 -16.88 13.00 2.12
CA ILE A 459 -17.16 13.06 3.57
C ILE A 459 -16.26 12.10 4.36
N ASP A 460 -15.92 10.93 3.80
CA ASP A 460 -15.08 9.94 4.45
C ASP A 460 -13.66 10.50 4.67
N TRP A 461 -13.08 11.14 3.64
CA TRP A 461 -11.79 11.80 3.73
C TRP A 461 -11.81 13.03 4.64
N GLN A 462 -12.89 13.84 4.58
CA GLN A 462 -13.03 15.00 5.47
C GLN A 462 -12.97 14.59 6.94
N TRP A 463 -13.70 13.54 7.33
CA TRP A 463 -13.68 13.02 8.69
C TRP A 463 -12.30 12.45 9.08
N ALA A 464 -11.63 11.78 8.16
CA ALA A 464 -10.29 11.26 8.40
C ALA A 464 -9.27 12.40 8.60
N TYR A 465 -9.29 13.45 7.78
CA TYR A 465 -8.45 14.64 7.98
C TYR A 465 -8.73 15.34 9.31
N MET A 466 -9.98 15.50 9.68
CA MET A 466 -10.36 16.10 10.97
C MET A 466 -9.86 15.23 12.15
N ALA A 467 -10.05 13.92 12.08
CA ALA A 467 -9.62 13.01 13.13
C ALA A 467 -8.10 12.92 13.26
N SER A 468 -7.34 13.11 12.18
CA SER A 468 -5.88 13.13 12.19
C SER A 468 -5.27 14.50 12.43
N ALA A 469 -6.07 15.59 12.49
CA ALA A 469 -5.58 16.91 12.82
C ALA A 469 -4.91 16.93 14.20
N ASP A 470 -3.92 17.83 14.39
CA ASP A 470 -3.18 17.99 15.64
C ASP A 470 -2.45 16.72 16.14
N THR A 471 -2.16 15.77 15.22
CA THR A 471 -1.23 14.67 15.49
C THR A 471 0.12 14.98 14.90
N ASP A 472 1.19 14.54 15.57
CA ASP A 472 2.53 14.68 15.04
C ASP A 472 2.69 13.88 13.73
N LEU A 473 3.30 14.50 12.73
CA LEU A 473 3.70 13.80 11.52
C LEU A 473 4.86 12.85 11.85
N TYR A 474 4.62 11.56 11.67
CA TYR A 474 5.64 10.54 11.85
C TYR A 474 6.07 9.98 10.50
N ASP A 475 7.31 10.27 10.11
CA ASP A 475 7.91 9.71 8.90
C ASP A 475 8.61 8.38 9.22
N ASN A 476 7.95 7.27 8.91
CA ASN A 476 8.50 5.94 9.16
C ASN A 476 9.53 5.49 8.10
N SER A 477 9.78 6.27 7.04
CA SER A 477 10.83 5.99 6.06
C SER A 477 12.22 5.96 6.67
N TYR A 478 12.42 6.67 7.77
CA TYR A 478 13.67 6.64 8.54
C TYR A 478 14.02 5.23 9.03
N TYR A 479 13.01 4.39 9.28
CA TYR A 479 13.14 3.05 9.83
C TYR A 479 12.94 1.93 8.79
N ALA A 480 12.61 2.28 7.56
CA ALA A 480 12.45 1.31 6.48
C ALA A 480 13.80 0.68 6.08
N GLY A 481 13.82 -0.63 5.83
CA GLY A 481 14.99 -1.33 5.31
C GLY A 481 16.15 -1.51 6.29
N LEU A 482 15.91 -1.37 7.60
CA LEU A 482 16.96 -1.57 8.62
C LEU A 482 17.22 -3.02 8.95
N GLU A 483 16.29 -3.92 8.67
CA GLU A 483 16.45 -5.34 8.99
C GLU A 483 17.56 -5.98 8.15
N PRO A 484 18.42 -6.79 8.79
CA PRO A 484 19.49 -7.53 8.08
C PRO A 484 18.92 -8.52 7.07
N ALA A 485 19.71 -8.85 6.04
CA ALA A 485 19.33 -9.85 5.04
C ALA A 485 19.02 -11.20 5.67
N GLY A 486 17.94 -11.87 5.24
CA GLY A 486 17.47 -13.14 5.81
C GLY A 486 18.50 -14.28 5.76
N SER A 487 19.47 -14.19 4.86
CA SER A 487 20.58 -15.14 4.74
C SER A 487 21.71 -14.96 5.77
N THR A 488 21.72 -13.84 6.51
CA THR A 488 22.73 -13.54 7.53
C THR A 488 22.37 -14.14 8.90
N PRO A 489 23.34 -14.33 9.81
CA PRO A 489 23.04 -14.74 11.18
C PRO A 489 22.09 -13.77 11.90
N GLU A 490 22.21 -12.48 11.64
CA GLU A 490 21.37 -11.43 12.21
C GLU A 490 19.96 -11.43 11.59
N GLY A 491 19.84 -11.71 10.29
CA GLY A 491 18.55 -11.92 9.63
C GLY A 491 17.79 -13.14 10.18
N LEU A 492 18.51 -14.20 10.56
CA LEU A 492 17.89 -15.34 11.26
C LEU A 492 17.40 -14.97 12.66
N ILE A 493 18.07 -14.01 13.34
CA ILE A 493 17.61 -13.46 14.62
C ILE A 493 16.33 -12.64 14.37
N ALA A 494 16.32 -11.79 13.35
CA ALA A 494 15.15 -10.98 12.99
C ALA A 494 13.92 -11.86 12.73
N GLN A 495 14.08 -12.92 11.92
CA GLN A 495 13.00 -13.87 11.67
C GLN A 495 12.52 -14.54 12.97
N LYS A 496 13.42 -14.95 13.83
CA LYS A 496 13.05 -15.58 15.11
C LYS A 496 12.34 -14.62 16.06
N VAL A 497 12.76 -13.35 16.11
CA VAL A 497 12.06 -12.30 16.88
C VAL A 497 10.63 -12.11 16.34
N LYS A 498 10.46 -12.08 15.02
CA LYS A 498 9.15 -11.99 14.37
C LYS A 498 8.26 -13.20 14.66
N ASP A 499 8.82 -14.41 14.64
CA ASP A 499 8.09 -15.64 14.97
C ASP A 499 7.62 -15.62 16.43
N ILE A 500 8.47 -15.20 17.37
CA ILE A 500 8.13 -15.04 18.78
C ILE A 500 7.00 -14.02 18.95
N TYR A 501 7.12 -12.85 18.29
CA TYR A 501 6.08 -11.82 18.32
C TYR A 501 4.73 -12.40 17.86
N SER A 502 4.70 -13.03 16.70
CA SER A 502 3.48 -13.60 16.11
C SER A 502 2.87 -14.71 16.97
N GLU A 503 3.69 -15.48 17.71
CA GLU A 503 3.21 -16.50 18.64
C GLU A 503 2.58 -15.89 19.91
N TYR A 504 3.18 -14.82 20.45
CA TYR A 504 2.77 -14.27 21.73
C TYR A 504 1.62 -13.26 21.64
N VAL A 505 1.48 -12.51 20.55
CA VAL A 505 0.41 -11.51 20.42
C VAL A 505 -0.99 -12.11 20.64
N PRO A 506 -1.38 -13.21 19.99
CA PRO A 506 -2.68 -13.83 20.27
C PRO A 506 -2.82 -14.34 21.70
N LYS A 507 -1.73 -14.81 22.32
CA LYS A 507 -1.75 -15.27 23.72
C LYS A 507 -1.99 -14.12 24.68
N MET A 508 -1.35 -12.97 24.46
CA MET A 508 -1.53 -11.77 25.26
C MET A 508 -2.96 -11.24 25.15
N VAL A 509 -3.43 -11.08 23.93
CA VAL A 509 -4.78 -10.53 23.67
C VAL A 509 -5.88 -11.45 24.21
N ASN A 510 -5.77 -12.77 23.99
CA ASN A 510 -6.80 -13.73 24.34
C ASN A 510 -6.68 -14.24 25.79
N ALA A 511 -5.74 -13.73 26.59
CA ALA A 511 -5.56 -14.12 27.98
C ALA A 511 -6.82 -13.84 28.82
N ALA A 512 -7.15 -14.75 29.74
CA ALA A 512 -8.36 -14.67 30.55
C ALA A 512 -8.31 -13.56 31.61
N THR A 513 -7.11 -13.12 31.99
CA THR A 513 -6.87 -12.03 32.95
C THR A 513 -5.77 -11.11 32.45
N GLU A 514 -5.76 -9.88 32.95
CA GLU A 514 -4.67 -8.93 32.67
C GLU A 514 -3.32 -9.45 33.20
N GLU A 515 -3.31 -10.08 34.38
CA GLU A 515 -2.10 -10.66 34.94
C GLU A 515 -1.50 -11.74 34.02
N GLU A 516 -2.34 -12.61 33.47
CA GLU A 516 -1.93 -13.61 32.49
C GLU A 516 -1.40 -12.94 31.21
N SER A 517 -2.10 -11.94 30.69
CA SER A 517 -1.67 -11.17 29.51
C SER A 517 -0.28 -10.56 29.71
N MET A 518 -0.07 -9.89 30.85
CA MET A 518 1.22 -9.27 31.18
C MET A 518 2.32 -10.30 31.45
N SER A 519 1.98 -11.47 32.00
CA SER A 519 2.94 -12.57 32.11
C SER A 519 3.40 -13.11 30.75
N GLN A 520 2.48 -13.19 29.76
CA GLN A 520 2.83 -13.55 28.39
C GLN A 520 3.71 -12.46 27.73
N TYR A 521 3.42 -11.18 28.01
CA TYR A 521 4.25 -10.07 27.53
C TYR A 521 5.68 -10.16 28.08
N ASP A 522 5.84 -10.34 29.39
CA ASP A 522 7.17 -10.45 30.00
C ASP A 522 7.92 -11.70 29.49
N ALA A 523 7.22 -12.81 29.24
CA ALA A 523 7.80 -14.01 28.62
C ALA A 523 8.23 -13.76 27.17
N MET A 524 7.43 -13.05 26.37
CA MET A 524 7.77 -12.64 25.01
C MET A 524 9.08 -11.85 24.97
N ILE A 525 9.21 -10.82 25.82
CA ILE A 525 10.43 -10.02 25.92
C ILE A 525 11.63 -10.90 26.25
N SER A 526 11.51 -11.77 27.26
CA SER A 526 12.59 -12.68 27.67
C SER A 526 13.01 -13.63 26.55
N ASP A 527 12.05 -14.16 25.78
CA ASP A 527 12.33 -15.08 24.66
C ASP A 527 12.98 -14.34 23.49
N MET A 528 12.56 -13.10 23.20
CA MET A 528 13.18 -12.25 22.18
C MET A 528 14.61 -11.86 22.56
N GLU A 529 14.84 -11.48 23.82
CA GLU A 529 16.20 -11.22 24.32
C GLU A 529 17.08 -12.47 24.24
N GLY A 530 16.54 -13.63 24.63
CA GLY A 530 17.19 -14.94 24.48
C GLY A 530 17.46 -15.34 23.03
N ALA A 531 16.67 -14.85 22.08
CA ALA A 531 16.88 -15.03 20.64
C ALA A 531 17.97 -14.10 20.07
N GLY A 532 18.33 -13.01 20.80
CA GLY A 532 19.36 -12.06 20.40
C GLY A 532 18.82 -10.69 19.98
N LEU A 533 17.65 -10.26 20.49
CA LEU A 533 17.03 -8.97 20.16
C LEU A 533 18.01 -7.80 20.33
N GLU A 534 18.78 -7.75 21.42
CA GLU A 534 19.76 -6.68 21.65
C GLU A 534 20.81 -6.59 20.52
N LYS A 535 21.30 -7.75 20.05
CA LYS A 535 22.25 -7.81 18.93
C LYS A 535 21.60 -7.33 17.62
N LEU A 536 20.35 -7.68 17.38
CA LEU A 536 19.60 -7.21 16.23
C LEU A 536 19.45 -5.68 16.25
N GLU A 537 19.07 -5.12 17.38
CA GLU A 537 18.93 -3.67 17.57
C GLU A 537 20.27 -2.94 17.39
N ASP A 538 21.40 -3.53 17.81
CA ASP A 538 22.74 -2.96 17.57
C ASP A 538 23.03 -2.86 16.08
N VAL A 539 22.83 -3.94 15.31
CA VAL A 539 23.05 -3.95 13.85
C VAL A 539 22.10 -2.99 13.13
N MET A 540 20.83 -2.97 13.53
CA MET A 540 19.85 -2.03 12.95
C MET A 540 20.22 -0.58 13.29
N THR A 541 20.77 -0.32 14.47
CA THR A 541 21.26 1.00 14.86
C THR A 541 22.42 1.45 13.99
N GLU A 542 23.38 0.57 13.70
CA GLU A 542 24.49 0.85 12.79
C GLU A 542 23.98 1.19 11.39
N THR A 543 23.12 0.35 10.83
CA THR A 543 22.46 0.58 9.53
C THR A 543 21.69 1.90 9.50
N TYR A 544 20.96 2.22 10.58
CA TYR A 544 20.21 3.48 10.72
C TYR A 544 21.13 4.69 10.69
N LEU A 545 22.21 4.68 11.46
CA LEU A 545 23.14 5.80 11.52
C LEU A 545 23.87 6.03 10.19
N GLU A 546 24.30 4.97 9.51
CA GLU A 546 24.87 5.05 8.16
C GLU A 546 23.86 5.62 7.14
N LYS A 547 22.58 5.21 7.26
CA LYS A 547 21.48 5.74 6.42
C LYS A 547 21.27 7.24 6.67
N MET A 548 21.25 7.70 7.93
CA MET A 548 21.10 9.12 8.26
C MET A 548 22.27 9.95 7.74
N GLU A 549 23.50 9.45 7.86
CA GLU A 549 24.69 10.10 7.29
C GLU A 549 24.57 10.23 5.75
N ARG A 550 24.17 9.16 5.06
CA ARG A 550 23.97 9.16 3.60
C ARG A 550 22.88 10.14 3.16
N TRP A 551 21.80 10.24 3.92
CA TRP A 551 20.71 11.18 3.66
C TRP A 551 21.04 12.63 4.04
N GLY A 552 22.13 12.86 4.78
CA GLY A 552 22.53 14.19 5.27
C GLY A 552 21.57 14.74 6.32
N VAL A 553 20.93 13.87 7.10
CA VAL A 553 19.97 14.25 8.15
C VAL A 553 20.44 13.79 9.52
N GLU A 554 20.06 14.54 10.56
CA GLU A 554 20.30 14.13 11.93
C GLU A 554 19.41 12.92 12.30
N PRO A 555 19.88 12.05 13.22
CA PRO A 555 19.07 10.95 13.70
C PRO A 555 17.71 11.42 14.22
N TYR A 556 16.66 10.90 13.63
CA TYR A 556 15.29 11.25 13.95
C TYR A 556 14.83 10.49 15.21
N SER A 557 14.14 11.17 16.12
CA SER A 557 13.48 10.56 17.25
C SER A 557 12.02 11.00 17.26
N HIS A 558 11.11 10.04 17.31
CA HIS A 558 9.69 10.33 17.40
C HIS A 558 9.29 10.89 18.78
N ARG A 559 10.04 10.54 19.85
CA ARG A 559 9.77 10.94 21.25
C ARG A 559 11.00 11.52 21.92
#